data_73b0cee9901ce9500d79805487714f79
#
_entry.id   73b0cee9901ce9500d79805487714f79
#
_cell.length_a   1.000
_cell.length_b   1.000
_cell.length_c   1.000
_cell.angle_alpha   90.00
_cell.angle_beta   90.00
_cell.angle_gamma   90.00
#
_symmetry.space_group_name_H-M   'P 1'
#
loop_
_entity.id
_entity.type
_entity.pdbx_description
1 polymer ?
#
loop_
_entity_poly.entity_id
_entity_poly.type
_entity_poly.pdbx_seq_one_letter_code
_entity_poly.pdbx_strand_id
1 'polypeptide(L)'
;KAAGVVRFLFASSCSLCGAIDGSLPTDASRLAPVTTYAKSKLLSEEGLAELAGDDFSPTFLRKATAYGFSPRLRVDLAVNDLVGRAVLTGSVLLLSDGSAMRPFVHVEDIASVYASLLVAPRERVHAATYNVGRTRENHRIRDIAELVAQAVPGSRVEFSPSGDNDARDYQVSCEHLASEMPDVHLEWTVERGVEQLVRAYRDHHLGHEGLHGDRFRRLDRILALGQRQLLDPSLCWVA
;
A
#
# COMPACT_ATOMS: atom_id res chain seq x y z
N LYS A 1 14.54 16.61 -12.52
CA LYS A 1 15.84 16.97 -13.11
C LYS A 1 15.81 18.39 -13.61
N ALA A 2 14.98 18.73 -14.60
CA ALA A 2 14.89 20.10 -15.15
C ALA A 2 14.60 21.20 -14.11
N ALA A 3 13.92 20.87 -13.01
CA ALA A 3 13.64 21.77 -11.89
C ALA A 3 14.76 21.83 -10.83
N GLY A 4 15.95 21.27 -11.09
CA GLY A 4 17.07 21.25 -10.16
C GLY A 4 16.92 20.27 -8.98
N VAL A 5 15.94 19.34 -9.03
CA VAL A 5 15.80 18.30 -8.01
C VAL A 5 16.92 17.29 -8.17
N VAL A 6 17.74 17.15 -7.14
CA VAL A 6 18.89 16.21 -7.11
C VAL A 6 18.49 14.85 -6.56
N ARG A 7 17.71 14.80 -5.48
CA ARG A 7 17.24 13.56 -4.83
C ARG A 7 15.75 13.36 -5.07
N PHE A 8 15.38 12.17 -5.57
CA PHE A 8 13.99 11.86 -5.89
C PHE A 8 13.62 10.47 -5.37
N LEU A 9 12.72 10.41 -4.40
CA LEU A 9 12.23 9.16 -3.83
C LEU A 9 10.91 8.75 -4.53
N PHE A 10 10.98 7.77 -5.41
CA PHE A 10 9.83 7.31 -6.17
C PHE A 10 8.99 6.31 -5.40
N ALA A 11 7.71 6.62 -5.26
CA ALA A 11 6.72 5.76 -4.63
C ALA A 11 6.30 4.62 -5.57
N SER A 12 7.07 3.53 -5.61
CA SER A 12 6.76 2.31 -6.35
C SER A 12 5.94 1.31 -5.52
N SER A 13 5.89 0.04 -5.92
CA SER A 13 5.03 -0.98 -5.30
C SER A 13 5.63 -2.38 -5.41
N CYS A 14 5.53 -3.19 -4.35
CA CYS A 14 5.85 -4.61 -4.40
C CYS A 14 4.95 -5.43 -5.34
N SER A 15 3.83 -4.88 -5.82
CA SER A 15 3.00 -5.54 -6.84
C SER A 15 3.72 -5.75 -8.18
N LEU A 16 4.91 -5.19 -8.35
CA LEU A 16 5.81 -5.47 -9.48
C LEU A 16 6.35 -6.90 -9.49
N CYS A 17 6.50 -7.52 -8.31
CA CYS A 17 7.08 -8.85 -8.19
C CYS A 17 6.18 -9.92 -8.82
N GLY A 18 4.85 -9.75 -8.77
CA GLY A 18 3.90 -10.78 -9.24
C GLY A 18 3.97 -12.06 -8.40
N ALA A 19 3.25 -13.09 -8.84
CA ALA A 19 3.39 -14.43 -8.28
C ALA A 19 4.69 -15.07 -8.82
N ILE A 20 5.60 -15.46 -7.93
CA ILE A 20 6.87 -16.11 -8.29
C ILE A 20 6.97 -17.45 -7.58
N ASP A 21 7.33 -18.49 -8.34
CA ASP A 21 7.46 -19.84 -7.84
C ASP A 21 8.66 -20.00 -6.88
N GLY A 22 8.38 -20.41 -5.66
CA GLY A 22 9.28 -21.12 -4.75
C GLY A 22 10.25 -20.30 -3.90
N SER A 23 10.61 -19.06 -4.20
CA SER A 23 11.47 -18.20 -3.36
C SER A 23 10.79 -16.90 -3.02
N LEU A 24 11.11 -16.34 -1.84
CA LEU A 24 10.61 -15.04 -1.43
C LEU A 24 11.28 -13.93 -2.26
N PRO A 25 10.57 -13.21 -3.15
CA PRO A 25 11.17 -12.20 -4.01
C PRO A 25 11.83 -11.09 -3.23
N THR A 26 13.03 -10.73 -3.63
CA THR A 26 13.77 -9.55 -3.16
C THR A 26 13.57 -8.38 -4.12
N ASP A 27 14.11 -7.24 -3.82
CA ASP A 27 14.17 -6.07 -4.72
C ASP A 27 15.05 -6.30 -5.97
N ALA A 28 15.98 -7.26 -5.92
CA ALA A 28 16.78 -7.70 -7.08
C ALA A 28 16.08 -8.79 -7.94
N SER A 29 14.94 -9.32 -7.51
CA SER A 29 14.25 -10.39 -8.23
C SER A 29 13.64 -9.89 -9.55
N ARG A 30 13.47 -10.82 -10.49
CA ARG A 30 12.77 -10.55 -11.77
C ARG A 30 11.36 -10.05 -11.49
N LEU A 31 10.96 -8.99 -12.20
CA LEU A 31 9.63 -8.40 -12.09
C LEU A 31 8.64 -9.07 -13.05
N ALA A 32 7.42 -9.32 -12.58
CA ALA A 32 6.34 -9.94 -13.33
C ALA A 32 4.99 -9.24 -13.05
N PRO A 33 4.84 -7.95 -13.45
CA PRO A 33 3.65 -7.17 -13.13
C PRO A 33 2.40 -7.70 -13.84
N VAL A 34 1.38 -8.10 -13.07
CA VAL A 34 0.13 -8.67 -13.60
C VAL A 34 -0.97 -7.63 -13.82
N THR A 35 -0.92 -6.48 -13.17
CA THR A 35 -1.93 -5.42 -13.28
C THR A 35 -1.44 -4.22 -14.08
N THR A 36 -2.35 -3.45 -14.69
CA THR A 36 -2.02 -2.18 -15.36
C THR A 36 -1.33 -1.19 -14.41
N TYR A 37 -1.76 -1.15 -13.14
CA TYR A 37 -1.09 -0.36 -12.10
C TYR A 37 0.37 -0.78 -11.91
N ALA A 38 0.64 -2.08 -11.76
CA ALA A 38 2.00 -2.58 -11.61
C ALA A 38 2.84 -2.26 -12.86
N LYS A 39 2.31 -2.50 -14.06
CA LYS A 39 2.99 -2.15 -15.32
C LYS A 39 3.34 -0.67 -15.40
N SER A 40 2.42 0.23 -15.02
CA SER A 40 2.69 1.68 -15.01
C SER A 40 3.80 2.06 -14.04
N LYS A 41 3.88 1.39 -12.87
CA LYS A 41 4.96 1.61 -11.92
C LYS A 41 6.30 1.13 -12.45
N LEU A 42 6.35 -0.02 -13.15
CA LEU A 42 7.56 -0.52 -13.78
C LEU A 42 8.09 0.46 -14.83
N LEU A 43 7.26 0.88 -15.76
CA LEU A 43 7.64 1.86 -16.79
C LEU A 43 8.15 3.18 -16.17
N SER A 44 7.58 3.59 -15.04
CA SER A 44 8.06 4.78 -14.32
C SER A 44 9.43 4.55 -13.66
N GLU A 45 9.69 3.37 -13.09
CA GLU A 45 11.02 3.02 -12.56
C GLU A 45 12.06 3.03 -13.68
N GLU A 46 11.78 2.40 -14.81
CA GLU A 46 12.67 2.35 -15.98
C GLU A 46 13.00 3.76 -16.49
N GLY A 47 11.99 4.59 -16.77
CA GLY A 47 12.22 5.96 -17.24
C GLY A 47 12.95 6.86 -16.24
N LEU A 48 12.75 6.66 -14.93
CA LEU A 48 13.50 7.39 -13.90
C LEU A 48 14.94 6.90 -13.77
N ALA A 49 15.17 5.59 -13.94
CA ALA A 49 16.50 5.01 -13.91
C ALA A 49 17.39 5.53 -15.06
N GLU A 50 16.82 5.69 -16.26
CA GLU A 50 17.52 6.30 -17.41
C GLU A 50 17.95 7.75 -17.14
N LEU A 51 17.28 8.45 -16.24
CA LEU A 51 17.62 9.84 -15.88
C LEU A 51 18.68 9.93 -14.79
N ALA A 52 19.06 8.80 -14.14
CA ALA A 52 20.04 8.79 -13.05
C ALA A 52 21.39 9.31 -13.54
N GLY A 53 22.08 10.04 -12.69
CA GLY A 53 23.38 10.64 -13.00
C GLY A 53 23.86 11.51 -11.84
N ASP A 54 24.95 12.23 -12.03
CA ASP A 54 25.57 13.06 -10.99
C ASP A 54 24.62 14.14 -10.45
N ASP A 55 23.79 14.68 -11.32
CA ASP A 55 22.82 15.75 -11.05
C ASP A 55 21.41 15.24 -10.67
N PHE A 56 21.17 13.91 -10.72
CA PHE A 56 19.85 13.34 -10.37
C PHE A 56 20.00 11.94 -9.80
N SER A 57 19.47 11.76 -8.59
CA SER A 57 19.58 10.52 -7.81
C SER A 57 18.18 9.99 -7.48
N PRO A 58 17.57 9.16 -8.35
CA PRO A 58 16.31 8.49 -8.04
C PRO A 58 16.55 7.33 -7.07
N THR A 59 15.57 7.06 -6.21
CA THR A 59 15.49 5.86 -5.36
C THR A 59 14.10 5.26 -5.53
N PHE A 60 13.99 3.94 -5.69
CA PHE A 60 12.74 3.25 -5.97
C PHE A 60 12.24 2.54 -4.71
N LEU A 61 11.13 3.02 -4.15
CA LEU A 61 10.55 2.47 -2.93
C LEU A 61 9.34 1.60 -3.28
N ARG A 62 9.56 0.31 -3.45
CA ARG A 62 8.53 -0.69 -3.72
C ARG A 62 7.82 -1.03 -2.41
N LYS A 63 6.77 -0.27 -2.12
CA LYS A 63 6.01 -0.43 -0.88
C LYS A 63 5.16 -1.69 -0.90
N ALA A 64 5.12 -2.39 0.22
CA ALA A 64 4.10 -3.36 0.55
C ALA A 64 2.71 -2.69 0.54
N THR A 65 1.64 -3.45 0.73
CA THR A 65 0.27 -2.93 0.81
C THR A 65 0.15 -2.00 2.01
N ALA A 66 -0.03 -0.71 1.71
CA ALA A 66 -0.15 0.30 2.75
C ALA A 66 -1.46 0.15 3.53
N TYR A 67 -1.41 0.40 4.85
CA TYR A 67 -2.58 0.46 5.72
C TYR A 67 -2.32 1.44 6.87
N GLY A 68 -3.34 1.72 7.67
CA GLY A 68 -3.25 2.57 8.86
C GLY A 68 -4.01 3.88 8.72
N PHE A 69 -4.20 4.56 9.83
CA PHE A 69 -4.88 5.85 9.90
C PHE A 69 -3.93 6.99 9.49
N SER A 70 -4.42 7.92 8.69
CA SER A 70 -3.61 9.06 8.22
C SER A 70 -4.49 10.26 7.86
N PRO A 71 -3.93 11.48 7.77
CA PRO A 71 -4.65 12.67 7.29
C PRO A 71 -5.22 12.51 5.87
N ARG A 72 -4.65 11.62 5.07
CA ARG A 72 -5.14 11.24 3.72
C ARG A 72 -5.64 9.80 3.76
N LEU A 73 -6.56 9.53 4.70
CA LEU A 73 -7.14 8.20 4.88
C LEU A 73 -7.67 7.63 3.55
N ARG A 74 -7.42 6.34 3.36
CA ARG A 74 -7.96 5.55 2.27
C ARG A 74 -8.66 4.32 2.84
N VAL A 75 -9.98 4.38 2.87
CA VAL A 75 -10.80 3.27 3.38
C VAL A 75 -10.89 2.09 2.41
N ASP A 76 -10.53 2.29 1.14
CA ASP A 76 -10.54 1.28 0.08
C ASP A 76 -9.31 0.34 0.09
N LEU A 77 -8.39 0.50 1.03
CA LEU A 77 -7.26 -0.41 1.23
C LEU A 77 -7.67 -1.60 2.11
N ALA A 78 -7.12 -2.78 1.82
CA ALA A 78 -7.57 -4.06 2.39
C ALA A 78 -7.80 -4.03 3.91
N VAL A 79 -6.79 -3.74 4.72
CA VAL A 79 -6.92 -3.70 6.20
C VAL A 79 -7.91 -2.61 6.62
N ASN A 80 -7.83 -1.43 6.01
CA ASN A 80 -8.67 -0.29 6.34
C ASN A 80 -10.16 -0.57 6.04
N ASP A 81 -10.47 -1.21 4.91
CA ASP A 81 -11.83 -1.58 4.52
C ASP A 81 -12.41 -2.65 5.45
N LEU A 82 -11.64 -3.71 5.73
CA LEU A 82 -12.08 -4.78 6.64
C LEU A 82 -12.39 -4.25 8.04
N VAL A 83 -11.52 -3.39 8.60
CA VAL A 83 -11.78 -2.75 9.90
C VAL A 83 -13.00 -1.83 9.85
N GLY A 84 -13.13 -1.02 8.78
CA GLY A 84 -14.27 -0.12 8.60
C GLY A 84 -15.59 -0.87 8.57
N ARG A 85 -15.67 -1.97 7.81
CA ARG A 85 -16.85 -2.86 7.76
C ARG A 85 -17.16 -3.48 9.11
N ALA A 86 -16.15 -4.07 9.78
CA ALA A 86 -16.32 -4.66 11.09
C ALA A 86 -16.90 -3.66 12.11
N VAL A 87 -16.35 -2.44 12.16
CA VAL A 87 -16.78 -1.39 13.09
C VAL A 87 -18.21 -0.92 12.80
N LEU A 88 -18.60 -0.82 11.53
CA LEU A 88 -19.91 -0.28 11.14
C LEU A 88 -21.02 -1.32 11.10
N THR A 89 -20.71 -2.54 10.68
CA THR A 89 -21.75 -3.56 10.38
C THR A 89 -21.61 -4.83 11.19
N GLY A 90 -20.50 -5.02 11.91
CA GLY A 90 -20.18 -6.29 12.55
C GLY A 90 -19.83 -7.41 11.57
N SER A 91 -19.62 -7.10 10.29
CA SER A 91 -19.24 -8.08 9.27
C SER A 91 -17.85 -7.78 8.70
N VAL A 92 -16.99 -8.79 8.62
CA VAL A 92 -15.70 -8.76 7.94
C VAL A 92 -15.84 -9.55 6.63
N LEU A 93 -16.41 -8.89 5.61
CA LEU A 93 -16.74 -9.54 4.34
C LEU A 93 -15.48 -9.68 3.45
N LEU A 94 -15.14 -10.93 3.14
CA LEU A 94 -14.15 -11.30 2.13
C LEU A 94 -14.84 -11.54 0.78
N LEU A 95 -14.31 -10.90 -0.27
CA LEU A 95 -14.79 -11.06 -1.65
C LEU A 95 -14.12 -12.23 -2.38
N SER A 96 -13.21 -12.95 -1.72
CA SER A 96 -12.53 -14.16 -2.20
C SER A 96 -12.44 -15.19 -1.07
N ASP A 97 -11.79 -16.33 -1.31
CA ASP A 97 -11.52 -17.34 -0.27
C ASP A 97 -10.52 -16.89 0.81
N GLY A 98 -9.88 -15.73 0.58
CA GLY A 98 -8.90 -15.14 1.50
C GLY A 98 -7.54 -15.85 1.51
N SER A 99 -7.28 -16.78 0.60
CA SER A 99 -6.01 -17.54 0.55
C SER A 99 -4.82 -16.70 0.06
N ALA A 100 -5.08 -15.66 -0.73
CA ALA A 100 -4.05 -14.81 -1.33
C ALA A 100 -3.15 -14.14 -0.29
N MET A 101 -1.83 -14.26 -0.50
CA MET A 101 -0.80 -13.62 0.31
C MET A 101 -0.58 -12.16 -0.12
N ARG A 102 -0.32 -11.31 0.87
CA ARG A 102 0.04 -9.90 0.66
C ARG A 102 1.09 -9.47 1.67
N PRO A 103 2.10 -8.72 1.26
CA PRO A 103 2.92 -7.95 2.17
C PRO A 103 2.17 -6.69 2.62
N PHE A 104 2.32 -6.34 3.90
CA PHE A 104 1.70 -5.14 4.47
C PHE A 104 2.74 -4.21 5.11
N VAL A 105 2.45 -2.92 5.09
CA VAL A 105 3.28 -1.88 5.74
C VAL A 105 2.40 -0.75 6.26
N HIS A 106 2.63 -0.35 7.50
CA HIS A 106 1.92 0.78 8.09
C HIS A 106 2.36 2.11 7.48
N VAL A 107 1.43 3.05 7.37
CA VAL A 107 1.70 4.36 6.75
C VAL A 107 2.75 5.18 7.52
N GLU A 108 2.84 5.05 8.84
CA GLU A 108 3.86 5.72 9.65
C GLU A 108 5.26 5.13 9.41
N ASP A 109 5.37 3.79 9.28
CA ASP A 109 6.62 3.15 8.90
C ASP A 109 7.07 3.60 7.49
N ILE A 110 6.13 3.73 6.54
CA ILE A 110 6.43 4.29 5.22
C ILE A 110 7.01 5.71 5.38
N ALA A 111 6.37 6.57 6.17
CA ALA A 111 6.82 7.94 6.38
C ALA A 111 8.23 7.99 7.00
N SER A 112 8.52 7.11 7.97
CA SER A 112 9.84 6.98 8.61
C SER A 112 10.92 6.57 7.60
N VAL A 113 10.62 5.61 6.70
CA VAL A 113 11.55 5.23 5.61
C VAL A 113 11.85 6.43 4.71
N TYR A 114 10.82 7.17 4.27
CA TYR A 114 11.03 8.35 3.42
C TYR A 114 11.88 9.41 4.13
N ALA A 115 11.59 9.72 5.39
CA ALA A 115 12.33 10.70 6.16
C ALA A 115 13.82 10.31 6.28
N SER A 116 14.11 9.05 6.58
CA SER A 116 15.48 8.55 6.72
C SER A 116 16.24 8.58 5.39
N LEU A 117 15.59 8.17 4.28
CA LEU A 117 16.23 8.16 2.96
C LEU A 117 16.47 9.57 2.40
N LEU A 118 15.70 10.57 2.83
CA LEU A 118 15.95 11.96 2.44
C LEU A 118 17.30 12.49 2.93
N VAL A 119 17.78 12.00 4.07
CA VAL A 119 19.05 12.44 4.68
C VAL A 119 20.19 11.41 4.57
N ALA A 120 19.89 10.22 4.04
CA ALA A 120 20.88 9.15 3.88
C ALA A 120 22.04 9.53 2.94
N PRO A 121 23.22 8.95 3.07
CA PRO A 121 24.32 9.12 2.12
C PRO A 121 23.90 8.76 0.69
N ARG A 122 24.44 9.49 -0.30
CA ARG A 122 24.08 9.28 -1.72
C ARG A 122 24.31 7.84 -2.17
N GLU A 123 25.36 7.21 -1.70
CA GLU A 123 25.78 5.85 -2.06
C GLU A 123 24.71 4.81 -1.75
N ARG A 124 23.91 5.06 -0.71
CA ARG A 124 22.80 4.18 -0.30
C ARG A 124 21.49 4.42 -1.06
N VAL A 125 21.36 5.58 -1.71
CA VAL A 125 20.08 5.99 -2.30
C VAL A 125 20.14 6.18 -3.82
N HIS A 126 21.34 6.34 -4.41
CA HIS A 126 21.49 6.60 -5.83
C HIS A 126 21.13 5.37 -6.68
N ALA A 127 20.08 5.48 -7.45
CA ALA A 127 19.52 4.41 -8.29
C ALA A 127 19.20 3.11 -7.49
N ALA A 128 19.10 3.21 -6.16
CA ALA A 128 18.82 2.07 -5.30
C ALA A 128 17.33 1.70 -5.33
N THR A 129 17.05 0.41 -5.14
CA THR A 129 15.69 -0.12 -5.03
C THR A 129 15.52 -0.80 -3.68
N TYR A 130 14.41 -0.54 -3.00
CA TYR A 130 14.08 -1.14 -1.71
C TYR A 130 12.63 -1.63 -1.68
N ASN A 131 12.44 -2.89 -1.28
CA ASN A 131 11.13 -3.35 -0.84
C ASN A 131 10.86 -2.75 0.56
N VAL A 132 9.79 -1.97 0.68
CA VAL A 132 9.45 -1.25 1.92
C VAL A 132 8.34 -1.97 2.67
N GLY A 133 8.70 -2.55 3.79
CA GLY A 133 7.87 -3.33 4.68
C GLY A 133 8.73 -4.19 5.61
N ARG A 134 8.12 -5.21 6.19
CA ARG A 134 8.82 -6.21 7.03
C ARG A 134 8.52 -7.58 6.46
N THR A 135 9.53 -8.41 6.29
CA THR A 135 9.38 -9.76 5.73
C THR A 135 8.35 -10.60 6.49
N ARG A 136 8.24 -10.42 7.81
CA ARG A 136 7.26 -11.12 8.65
C ARG A 136 5.81 -10.61 8.52
N GLU A 137 5.60 -9.47 7.88
CA GLU A 137 4.27 -8.90 7.64
C GLU A 137 3.72 -9.28 6.24
N ASN A 138 4.10 -10.46 5.75
CA ASN A 138 3.41 -11.16 4.66
C ASN A 138 2.29 -12.01 5.26
N HIS A 139 1.04 -11.67 5.01
CA HIS A 139 -0.13 -12.33 5.60
C HIS A 139 -1.11 -12.77 4.53
N ARG A 140 -1.86 -13.84 4.81
CA ARG A 140 -3.06 -14.17 4.04
C ARG A 140 -4.16 -13.17 4.35
N ILE A 141 -4.97 -12.85 3.38
CA ILE A 141 -6.11 -11.95 3.58
C ILE A 141 -7.09 -12.51 4.63
N ARG A 142 -7.24 -13.84 4.70
CA ARG A 142 -8.05 -14.51 5.73
C ARG A 142 -7.52 -14.25 7.14
N ASP A 143 -6.20 -14.35 7.34
CA ASP A 143 -5.57 -14.13 8.65
C ASP A 143 -5.81 -12.70 9.13
N ILE A 144 -5.77 -11.73 8.20
CA ILE A 144 -6.12 -10.33 8.48
C ILE A 144 -7.59 -10.20 8.89
N ALA A 145 -8.50 -10.87 8.18
CA ALA A 145 -9.93 -10.83 8.51
C ALA A 145 -10.21 -11.40 9.91
N GLU A 146 -9.51 -12.47 10.29
CA GLU A 146 -9.60 -13.06 11.63
C GLU A 146 -9.06 -12.12 12.72
N LEU A 147 -7.90 -11.47 12.48
CA LEU A 147 -7.37 -10.43 13.38
C LEU A 147 -8.37 -9.27 13.58
N VAL A 148 -9.00 -8.82 12.49
CA VAL A 148 -10.02 -7.77 12.56
C VAL A 148 -11.24 -8.23 13.37
N ALA A 149 -11.72 -9.46 13.14
CA ALA A 149 -12.86 -10.00 13.88
C ALA A 149 -12.57 -10.13 15.38
N GLN A 150 -11.35 -10.49 15.74
CA GLN A 150 -10.91 -10.54 17.16
C GLN A 150 -10.84 -9.13 17.78
N ALA A 151 -10.37 -8.14 17.03
CA ALA A 151 -10.24 -6.75 17.51
C ALA A 151 -11.58 -5.99 17.63
N VAL A 152 -12.63 -6.45 16.94
CA VAL A 152 -13.98 -5.85 16.97
C VAL A 152 -14.96 -6.84 17.57
N PRO A 153 -15.23 -6.81 18.88
CA PRO A 153 -16.15 -7.76 19.54
C PRO A 153 -17.54 -7.79 18.88
N GLY A 154 -18.05 -8.97 18.63
CA GLY A 154 -19.34 -9.19 17.97
C GLY A 154 -19.30 -9.21 16.45
N SER A 155 -18.15 -8.92 15.85
CA SER A 155 -17.98 -9.08 14.40
C SER A 155 -17.62 -10.53 14.03
N ARG A 156 -17.85 -10.88 12.76
CA ARG A 156 -17.57 -12.22 12.22
C ARG A 156 -17.10 -12.15 10.78
N VAL A 157 -16.23 -13.09 10.42
CA VAL A 157 -15.75 -13.25 9.05
C VAL A 157 -16.87 -13.89 8.21
N GLU A 158 -17.16 -13.28 7.08
CA GLU A 158 -18.13 -13.74 6.09
C GLU A 158 -17.46 -13.82 4.71
N PHE A 159 -17.88 -14.79 3.90
CA PHE A 159 -17.36 -14.98 2.55
C PHE A 159 -18.45 -14.68 1.52
N SER A 160 -18.09 -13.92 0.48
CA SER A 160 -19.03 -13.69 -0.63
C SER A 160 -19.25 -14.98 -1.43
N PRO A 161 -20.50 -15.34 -1.73
CA PRO A 161 -20.79 -16.52 -2.58
C PRO A 161 -20.22 -16.43 -4.00
N SER A 162 -19.96 -15.22 -4.50
CA SER A 162 -19.42 -14.93 -5.82
C SER A 162 -17.93 -14.64 -5.82
N GLY A 163 -17.21 -15.07 -4.78
CA GLY A 163 -15.81 -14.72 -4.59
C GLY A 163 -14.90 -15.27 -5.69
N ASP A 164 -14.35 -14.38 -6.51
CA ASP A 164 -13.29 -14.70 -7.46
C ASP A 164 -11.94 -14.81 -6.76
N ASN A 165 -11.05 -15.67 -7.27
CA ASN A 165 -9.68 -15.72 -6.80
C ASN A 165 -8.98 -14.40 -7.07
N ASP A 166 -8.41 -13.77 -6.02
CA ASP A 166 -7.62 -12.56 -6.18
C ASP A 166 -6.30 -12.89 -6.90
N ALA A 167 -6.18 -12.50 -8.16
CA ALA A 167 -5.00 -12.73 -8.99
C ALA A 167 -3.70 -12.11 -8.43
N ARG A 168 -3.81 -11.28 -7.39
CA ARG A 168 -2.67 -10.63 -6.73
C ARG A 168 -2.22 -11.47 -5.53
N ASP A 169 -1.59 -12.59 -5.75
CA ASP A 169 -1.00 -13.45 -4.71
C ASP A 169 0.53 -13.32 -4.76
N TYR A 170 1.12 -12.63 -3.81
CA TYR A 170 2.56 -12.42 -3.75
C TYR A 170 3.06 -12.08 -2.34
N GLN A 171 4.30 -12.46 -2.10
CA GLN A 171 5.08 -12.15 -0.90
C GLN A 171 6.37 -11.44 -1.31
N VAL A 172 7.05 -10.78 -0.38
CA VAL A 172 8.36 -10.16 -0.63
C VAL A 172 9.27 -10.24 0.58
N SER A 173 10.58 -10.31 0.33
CA SER A 173 11.60 -10.03 1.33
C SER A 173 11.86 -8.53 1.39
N CYS A 174 11.97 -7.99 2.60
CA CYS A 174 12.34 -6.62 2.89
C CYS A 174 13.68 -6.53 3.63
N GLU A 175 14.47 -7.60 3.63
CA GLU A 175 15.72 -7.69 4.40
C GLU A 175 16.80 -6.75 3.87
N HIS A 176 16.78 -6.43 2.57
CA HIS A 176 17.74 -5.50 1.97
C HIS A 176 17.61 -4.10 2.58
N LEU A 177 16.40 -3.57 2.72
CA LEU A 177 16.20 -2.29 3.40
C LEU A 177 16.72 -2.32 4.84
N ALA A 178 16.44 -3.39 5.57
CA ALA A 178 16.87 -3.54 6.96
C ALA A 178 18.40 -3.61 7.08
N SER A 179 19.09 -4.26 6.14
CA SER A 179 20.56 -4.36 6.14
C SER A 179 21.24 -3.06 5.74
N GLU A 180 20.74 -2.37 4.72
CA GLU A 180 21.33 -1.13 4.21
C GLU A 180 21.02 0.08 5.08
N MET A 181 19.90 0.05 5.78
CA MET A 181 19.39 1.15 6.60
C MET A 181 19.07 0.68 8.03
N PRO A 182 20.08 0.23 8.81
CA PRO A 182 19.87 -0.37 10.13
C PRO A 182 19.24 0.60 11.16
N ASP A 183 19.37 1.90 10.94
CA ASP A 183 18.77 2.94 11.78
C ASP A 183 17.29 3.18 11.48
N VAL A 184 16.75 2.57 10.43
CA VAL A 184 15.32 2.65 10.08
C VAL A 184 14.57 1.54 10.80
N HIS A 185 13.88 1.91 11.87
CA HIS A 185 13.08 0.96 12.64
C HIS A 185 11.63 1.00 12.19
N LEU A 186 11.14 -0.13 11.67
CA LEU A 186 9.73 -0.35 11.36
C LEU A 186 9.07 -1.01 12.57
N GLU A 187 8.15 -0.29 13.23
CA GLU A 187 7.60 -0.70 14.52
C GLU A 187 6.22 -1.33 14.43
N TRP A 188 5.50 -1.09 13.35
CA TRP A 188 4.12 -1.51 13.20
C TRP A 188 4.01 -2.97 12.77
N THR A 189 3.10 -3.67 13.43
CA THR A 189 2.54 -4.95 12.97
C THR A 189 1.11 -4.73 12.49
N VAL A 190 0.59 -5.63 11.66
CA VAL A 190 -0.81 -5.54 11.22
C VAL A 190 -1.76 -5.56 12.39
N GLU A 191 -1.49 -6.37 13.42
CA GLU A 191 -2.29 -6.45 14.65
C GLU A 191 -2.40 -5.07 15.34
N ARG A 192 -1.27 -4.40 15.61
CA ARG A 192 -1.26 -3.05 16.21
C ARG A 192 -1.98 -2.01 15.34
N GLY A 193 -1.82 -2.13 14.02
CA GLY A 193 -2.48 -1.22 13.09
C GLY A 193 -3.99 -1.44 12.99
N VAL A 194 -4.46 -2.67 13.11
CA VAL A 194 -5.89 -3.00 13.24
C VAL A 194 -6.47 -2.33 14.49
N GLU A 195 -5.79 -2.47 15.65
CA GLU A 195 -6.22 -1.80 16.88
C GLU A 195 -6.24 -0.27 16.76
N GLN A 196 -5.23 0.32 16.11
CA GLN A 196 -5.19 1.77 15.82
C GLN A 196 -6.40 2.18 15.00
N LEU A 197 -6.68 1.46 13.89
CA LEU A 197 -7.81 1.76 13.00
C LEU A 197 -9.16 1.63 13.71
N VAL A 198 -9.35 0.59 14.53
CA VAL A 198 -10.59 0.41 15.32
C VAL A 198 -10.82 1.62 16.24
N ARG A 199 -9.79 2.04 16.98
CA ARG A 199 -9.87 3.24 17.83
C ARG A 199 -10.16 4.49 17.01
N ALA A 200 -9.35 4.74 15.97
CA ALA A 200 -9.49 5.94 15.14
C ALA A 200 -10.86 6.04 14.48
N TYR A 201 -11.40 4.93 13.96
CA TYR A 201 -12.71 4.93 13.32
C TYR A 201 -13.85 5.20 14.31
N ARG A 202 -13.73 4.73 15.56
CA ARG A 202 -14.68 5.05 16.63
C ARG A 202 -14.58 6.50 17.08
N ASP A 203 -13.35 6.97 17.35
CA ASP A 203 -13.09 8.32 17.87
C ASP A 203 -13.48 9.41 16.84
N HIS A 204 -13.27 9.14 15.56
CA HIS A 204 -13.63 10.06 14.48
C HIS A 204 -15.00 9.77 13.87
N HIS A 205 -15.80 8.90 14.50
CA HIS A 205 -17.18 8.57 14.07
C HIS A 205 -17.27 8.24 12.59
N LEU A 206 -16.40 7.33 12.08
CA LEU A 206 -16.49 6.87 10.70
C LEU A 206 -17.87 6.24 10.47
N GLY A 207 -18.74 6.95 9.77
CA GLY A 207 -20.06 6.47 9.40
C GLY A 207 -20.09 5.80 8.03
N HIS A 208 -21.30 5.36 7.63
CA HIS A 208 -21.54 4.72 6.34
C HIS A 208 -21.04 5.57 5.15
N GLU A 209 -21.28 6.88 5.15
CA GLU A 209 -20.79 7.80 4.13
C GLU A 209 -19.26 7.89 4.11
N GLY A 210 -18.59 7.82 5.27
CA GLY A 210 -17.12 7.80 5.35
C GLY A 210 -16.54 6.54 4.73
N LEU A 211 -17.21 5.38 4.90
CA LEU A 211 -16.74 4.11 4.34
C LEU A 211 -17.09 3.93 2.86
N HIS A 212 -18.27 4.34 2.43
CA HIS A 212 -18.80 4.06 1.10
C HIS A 212 -18.94 5.31 0.21
N GLY A 213 -18.76 6.52 0.75
CA GLY A 213 -18.80 7.76 0.00
C GLY A 213 -17.47 8.11 -0.69
N ASP A 214 -17.49 9.21 -1.42
CA ASP A 214 -16.35 9.67 -2.24
C ASP A 214 -15.21 10.34 -1.46
N ARG A 215 -15.43 10.64 -0.16
CA ARG A 215 -14.46 11.40 0.64
C ARG A 215 -13.12 10.67 0.81
N PHE A 216 -13.14 9.36 1.09
CA PHE A 216 -11.95 8.56 1.40
C PHE A 216 -11.68 7.47 0.36
N ARG A 217 -12.46 7.42 -0.73
CA ARG A 217 -12.32 6.49 -1.85
C ARG A 217 -11.97 7.27 -3.11
N ARG A 218 -10.74 7.11 -3.60
CA ARG A 218 -10.22 7.95 -4.69
C ARG A 218 -10.95 7.79 -6.01
N LEU A 219 -11.29 6.55 -6.37
CA LEU A 219 -12.04 6.30 -7.61
C LEU A 219 -13.42 6.93 -7.55
N ASP A 220 -14.14 6.72 -6.44
CA ASP A 220 -15.49 7.26 -6.24
C ASP A 220 -15.45 8.80 -6.27
N ARG A 221 -14.39 9.41 -5.72
CA ARG A 221 -14.18 10.87 -5.81
C ARG A 221 -13.99 11.35 -7.23
N ILE A 222 -13.20 10.66 -8.04
CA ILE A 222 -12.99 11.02 -9.46
C ILE A 222 -14.31 10.88 -10.22
N LEU A 223 -15.06 9.80 -10.02
CA LEU A 223 -16.35 9.59 -10.64
C LEU A 223 -17.36 10.68 -10.23
N ALA A 224 -17.44 11.02 -8.95
CA ALA A 224 -18.31 12.09 -8.46
C ALA A 224 -17.96 13.45 -9.05
N LEU A 225 -16.67 13.77 -9.18
CA LEU A 225 -16.21 15.01 -9.83
C LEU A 225 -16.56 15.05 -11.32
N GLY A 226 -16.42 13.91 -12.03
CA GLY A 226 -16.83 13.79 -13.44
C GLY A 226 -18.33 13.96 -13.62
N GLN A 227 -19.16 13.30 -12.77
CA GLN A 227 -20.63 13.45 -12.79
C GLN A 227 -21.08 14.90 -12.54
N ARG A 228 -20.33 15.63 -11.72
CA ARG A 228 -20.56 17.07 -11.47
C ARG A 228 -20.00 17.98 -12.55
N GLN A 229 -19.44 17.40 -13.63
CA GLN A 229 -18.80 18.12 -14.74
C GLN A 229 -17.65 19.06 -14.30
N LEU A 230 -16.99 18.73 -13.19
CA LEU A 230 -15.80 19.45 -12.72
C LEU A 230 -14.50 18.92 -13.33
N LEU A 231 -14.56 17.71 -13.92
CA LEU A 231 -13.48 17.11 -14.70
C LEU A 231 -13.96 16.84 -16.12
N ASP A 232 -13.10 17.09 -17.09
CA ASP A 232 -13.29 16.69 -18.48
C ASP A 232 -13.00 15.17 -18.69
N PRO A 233 -13.24 14.60 -19.88
CA PRO A 233 -12.93 13.18 -20.17
C PRO A 233 -11.45 12.82 -20.01
N SER A 234 -10.53 13.79 -20.03
CA SER A 234 -9.10 13.61 -19.79
C SER A 234 -8.71 13.75 -18.32
N LEU A 235 -9.72 13.86 -17.42
CA LEU A 235 -9.58 14.06 -15.98
C LEU A 235 -8.88 15.37 -15.59
N CYS A 236 -8.92 16.37 -16.48
CA CYS A 236 -8.48 17.73 -16.18
C CYS A 236 -9.62 18.57 -15.62
N TRP A 237 -9.29 19.52 -14.74
CA TRP A 237 -10.29 20.46 -14.22
C TRP A 237 -10.89 21.30 -15.36
N VAL A 238 -12.22 21.37 -15.38
CA VAL A 238 -12.93 22.29 -16.25
C VAL A 238 -12.81 23.69 -15.63
N ALA A 239 -12.36 24.67 -16.45
CA ALA A 239 -12.16 26.05 -16.03
C ALA A 239 -13.48 26.78 -15.78
#